data_b172d9da844e4703715883dd89f81474
#
_entry.id   b172d9da844e4703715883dd89f81474
#
_cell.length_a   1.000
_cell.length_b   1.000
_cell.length_c   1.000
_cell.angle_alpha   90.00
_cell.angle_beta   90.00
_cell.angle_gamma   90.00
#
_symmetry.space_group_name_H-M   'P 1'
#
loop_
_entity.id
_entity.type
_entity.pdbx_description
1 polymer ?
#
loop_
_entity_poly.entity_id
_entity_poly.type
_entity_poly.pdbx_seq_one_letter_code
_entity_poly.pdbx_strand_id
1 'polypeptide(L)'
;DLPDITAQYIFSDSYIVYAKATGGKQLNDFRRLESICPYGELPEANTTATLGYVQRPYDTYEQINGSIGFKASPYPGLWFNVFGGYQNLKNDLSYLGFDPSNIHSGSYLSFAQDNTENLYLGGEISYDYKDILGISAKYTYRNWDSKTEEYLLAVKPVSEMSFNVRIHPISALNINLGYDYISRKEVKEYAKMTAINDLHIGASYNVFKGVSVYAQVHNLLNKKYQYYLGYPTEGFNFLGGLSFRF
;
A
#
# COMPACT_ATOMS: atom_id res chain seq x y z
N ASP A 1 -24.57 7.14 12.29
CA ASP A 1 -24.51 6.49 10.97
C ASP A 1 -23.29 7.04 10.24
N LEU A 2 -22.53 6.17 9.60
CA LEU A 2 -21.36 6.54 8.83
C LEU A 2 -21.77 6.75 7.36
N PRO A 3 -21.18 7.72 6.64
CA PRO A 3 -21.57 7.99 5.28
C PRO A 3 -21.18 6.84 4.33
N ASP A 4 -22.03 6.58 3.35
CA ASP A 4 -21.73 5.76 2.17
C ASP A 4 -22.51 6.32 0.99
N ILE A 5 -21.99 7.39 0.41
CA ILE A 5 -22.64 8.17 -0.63
C ILE A 5 -21.70 8.31 -1.80
N THR A 6 -22.20 8.06 -3.00
CA THR A 6 -21.48 8.36 -4.24
C THR A 6 -22.42 9.13 -5.17
N ALA A 7 -21.95 10.27 -5.63
CA ALA A 7 -22.59 11.08 -6.66
C ALA A 7 -21.68 11.14 -7.87
N GLN A 8 -22.24 11.04 -9.07
CA GLN A 8 -21.48 11.16 -10.31
C GLN A 8 -22.28 11.95 -11.35
N TYR A 9 -21.54 12.70 -12.15
CA TYR A 9 -22.09 13.39 -13.31
C TYR A 9 -21.33 12.94 -14.56
N ILE A 10 -22.07 12.40 -15.51
CA ILE A 10 -21.57 11.86 -16.77
C ILE A 10 -21.78 12.92 -17.84
N PHE A 11 -20.69 13.51 -18.36
CA PHE A 11 -20.76 14.51 -19.44
C PHE A 11 -20.97 13.85 -20.80
N SER A 12 -20.37 12.66 -20.96
CA SER A 12 -20.50 11.79 -22.11
C SER A 12 -20.06 10.39 -21.72
N ASP A 13 -20.17 9.43 -22.61
CA ASP A 13 -19.70 8.06 -22.37
C ASP A 13 -18.22 7.95 -21.98
N SER A 14 -17.45 9.04 -22.20
CA SER A 14 -16.01 9.08 -21.97
C SER A 14 -15.57 9.93 -20.79
N TYR A 15 -16.45 10.73 -20.16
CA TYR A 15 -16.04 11.70 -19.15
C TYR A 15 -17.00 11.73 -17.96
N ILE A 16 -16.45 11.50 -16.76
CA ILE A 16 -17.22 11.42 -15.52
C ILE A 16 -16.53 12.25 -14.44
N VAL A 17 -17.29 13.15 -13.80
CA VAL A 17 -16.90 13.74 -12.52
C VAL A 17 -17.64 12.99 -11.41
N TYR A 18 -16.98 12.73 -10.31
CA TYR A 18 -17.60 12.08 -9.18
C TYR A 18 -17.19 12.70 -7.85
N ALA A 19 -18.08 12.56 -6.88
CA ALA A 19 -17.81 12.83 -5.48
C ALA A 19 -18.23 11.59 -4.67
N LYS A 20 -17.41 11.23 -3.69
CA LYS A 20 -17.64 10.09 -2.83
C LYS A 20 -17.40 10.48 -1.38
N ALA A 21 -18.28 10.05 -0.49
CA ALA A 21 -18.09 10.15 0.95
C ALA A 21 -18.40 8.79 1.58
N THR A 22 -17.42 8.19 2.20
CA THR A 22 -17.54 6.91 2.90
C THR A 22 -17.07 7.04 4.33
N GLY A 23 -17.51 6.11 5.16
CA GLY A 23 -17.02 5.91 6.51
C GLY A 23 -17.25 4.46 6.91
N GLY A 24 -16.59 4.03 7.96
CA GLY A 24 -16.72 2.65 8.37
C GLY A 24 -15.99 2.33 9.65
N LYS A 25 -16.40 1.23 10.25
CA LYS A 25 -15.71 0.61 11.35
C LYS A 25 -14.80 -0.48 10.83
N GLN A 26 -13.55 -0.46 11.22
CA GLN A 26 -12.56 -1.48 10.89
C GLN A 26 -12.17 -2.22 12.18
N LEU A 27 -12.40 -3.51 12.21
CA LEU A 27 -12.04 -4.34 13.36
C LEU A 27 -10.52 -4.52 13.40
N ASN A 28 -9.91 -4.20 14.55
CA ASN A 28 -8.49 -4.44 14.79
C ASN A 28 -8.30 -5.84 15.38
N ASP A 29 -8.64 -6.86 14.58
CA ASP A 29 -8.42 -8.27 14.88
C ASP A 29 -6.97 -8.70 14.51
N PHE A 30 -6.61 -9.93 14.80
CA PHE A 30 -5.27 -10.47 14.51
C PHE A 30 -4.90 -10.38 13.03
N ARG A 31 -5.84 -10.61 12.13
CA ARG A 31 -5.59 -10.53 10.68
C ARG A 31 -5.20 -9.13 10.26
N ARG A 32 -5.86 -8.11 10.82
CA ARG A 32 -5.51 -6.72 10.56
C ARG A 32 -4.18 -6.33 11.20
N LEU A 33 -3.92 -6.75 12.44
CA LEU A 33 -2.64 -6.53 13.11
C LEU A 33 -1.49 -7.11 12.28
N GLU A 34 -1.60 -8.37 11.86
CA GLU A 34 -0.61 -9.04 11.02
C GLU A 34 -0.40 -8.30 9.68
N SER A 35 -1.45 -7.80 9.07
CA SER A 35 -1.35 -7.04 7.80
C SER A 35 -0.63 -5.69 7.96
N ILE A 36 -0.71 -5.07 9.14
CA ILE A 36 -0.04 -3.80 9.45
C ILE A 36 1.42 -4.03 9.82
N CYS A 37 1.67 -4.99 10.70
CA CYS A 37 3.02 -5.39 11.08
C CYS A 37 3.03 -6.82 11.67
N PRO A 38 3.53 -7.83 10.93
CA PRO A 38 3.58 -9.21 11.41
C PRO A 38 4.55 -9.42 12.57
N TYR A 39 5.40 -8.44 12.85
CA TYR A 39 6.37 -8.45 13.95
C TYR A 39 5.94 -7.59 15.13
N GLY A 40 4.72 -7.05 15.08
CA GLY A 40 4.22 -6.15 16.11
C GLY A 40 3.69 -6.91 17.33
N GLU A 41 4.01 -6.41 18.50
CA GLU A 41 3.48 -6.90 19.77
C GLU A 41 2.36 -6.01 20.26
N LEU A 42 1.39 -6.63 20.92
CA LEU A 42 0.34 -5.88 21.59
C LEU A 42 0.91 -5.24 22.86
N PRO A 43 0.57 -3.97 23.15
CA PRO A 43 1.04 -3.32 24.36
C PRO A 43 0.53 -4.10 25.60
N GLU A 44 1.44 -4.34 26.53
CA GLU A 44 1.06 -4.88 27.82
C GLU A 44 0.18 -3.87 28.56
N ALA A 45 -0.92 -4.34 29.09
CA ALA A 45 -1.73 -3.52 30.00
C ALA A 45 -0.89 -3.25 31.26
N ASN A 46 -0.61 -1.98 31.53
CA ASN A 46 0.03 -1.52 32.78
C ASN A 46 -0.91 -1.80 33.96
N THR A 47 -1.00 -3.03 34.38
CA THR A 47 -1.68 -3.41 35.62
C THR A 47 -0.65 -3.91 36.62
N THR A 48 -0.61 -3.27 37.77
CA THR A 48 0.05 -3.70 38.99
C THR A 48 -0.47 -5.06 39.51
N ALA A 49 -1.33 -5.73 38.78
CA ALA A 49 -1.87 -7.05 39.06
C ALA A 49 -1.11 -8.11 38.25
N THR A 50 -0.66 -9.10 38.94
CA THR A 50 0.19 -10.25 38.62
C THR A 50 -0.26 -11.15 37.43
N LEU A 51 -1.16 -10.70 36.59
CA LEU A 51 -1.59 -11.35 35.34
C LEU A 51 -1.55 -10.32 34.23
N GLY A 52 -0.51 -10.38 33.40
CA GLY A 52 -0.37 -9.52 32.23
C GLY A 52 -1.54 -9.74 31.26
N TYR A 53 -2.51 -8.86 31.29
CA TYR A 53 -3.55 -8.81 30.26
C TYR A 53 -3.01 -8.01 29.06
N VAL A 54 -2.97 -8.64 27.91
CA VAL A 54 -2.68 -7.95 26.65
C VAL A 54 -3.89 -7.07 26.31
N GLN A 55 -3.69 -5.77 26.19
CA GLN A 55 -4.77 -4.86 25.82
C GLN A 55 -5.03 -4.96 24.33
N ARG A 56 -6.21 -5.43 23.95
CA ARG A 56 -6.65 -5.38 22.55
C ARG A 56 -6.80 -3.92 22.08
N PRO A 57 -6.26 -3.56 20.91
CA PRO A 57 -6.50 -2.24 20.33
C PRO A 57 -7.99 -1.97 20.12
N TYR A 58 -8.39 -0.72 20.31
CA TYR A 58 -9.74 -0.27 19.94
C TYR A 58 -9.95 -0.41 18.44
N ASP A 59 -11.18 -0.65 18.04
CA ASP A 59 -11.49 -0.66 16.61
C ASP A 59 -11.27 0.73 16.00
N THR A 60 -10.75 0.75 14.78
CA THR A 60 -10.55 1.99 14.03
C THR A 60 -11.87 2.44 13.40
N TYR A 61 -12.18 3.71 13.50
CA TYR A 61 -13.34 4.31 12.86
C TYR A 61 -12.90 5.31 11.80
N GLU A 62 -13.16 5.00 10.53
CA GLU A 62 -13.13 5.99 9.47
C GLU A 62 -14.38 6.86 9.60
N GLN A 63 -14.22 8.05 10.22
CA GLN A 63 -15.33 8.96 10.46
C GLN A 63 -15.85 9.55 9.16
N ILE A 64 -14.93 9.86 8.26
CA ILE A 64 -15.19 10.28 6.91
C ILE A 64 -13.98 10.02 6.01
N ASN A 65 -14.26 9.61 4.78
CA ASN A 65 -13.32 9.61 3.66
C ASN A 65 -14.05 10.23 2.46
N GLY A 66 -13.87 11.53 2.32
CA GLY A 66 -14.47 12.32 1.24
C GLY A 66 -13.49 12.51 0.10
N SER A 67 -13.92 12.26 -1.13
CA SER A 67 -13.10 12.48 -2.32
C SER A 67 -13.92 13.01 -3.49
N ILE A 68 -13.23 13.76 -4.34
CA ILE A 68 -13.71 14.18 -5.65
C ILE A 68 -12.73 13.69 -6.70
N GLY A 69 -13.21 13.41 -7.90
CA GLY A 69 -12.34 12.97 -8.97
C GLY A 69 -12.97 13.11 -10.35
N PHE A 70 -12.12 12.93 -11.33
CA PHE A 70 -12.45 12.98 -12.74
C PHE A 70 -11.88 11.76 -13.45
N LYS A 71 -12.76 11.03 -14.12
CA LYS A 71 -12.42 9.87 -14.95
C LYS A 71 -12.63 10.22 -16.41
N ALA A 72 -11.72 9.77 -17.25
CA ALA A 72 -11.87 9.94 -18.69
C ALA A 72 -11.33 8.73 -19.48
N SER A 73 -11.97 8.48 -20.59
CA SER A 73 -11.60 7.47 -21.59
C SER A 73 -11.67 8.08 -22.99
N PRO A 74 -10.76 9.06 -23.31
CA PRO A 74 -10.88 9.87 -24.51
C PRO A 74 -10.62 9.10 -25.81
N TYR A 75 -9.88 7.99 -25.73
CA TYR A 75 -9.57 7.12 -26.87
C TYR A 75 -9.72 5.64 -26.49
N PRO A 76 -10.01 4.76 -27.45
CA PRO A 76 -10.06 3.32 -27.20
C PRO A 76 -8.76 2.82 -26.56
N GLY A 77 -8.89 2.12 -25.46
CA GLY A 77 -7.77 1.58 -24.68
C GLY A 77 -7.12 2.55 -23.71
N LEU A 78 -7.35 3.87 -23.82
CA LEU A 78 -6.82 4.85 -22.87
C LEU A 78 -7.87 5.20 -21.81
N TRP A 79 -7.49 5.05 -20.57
CA TRP A 79 -8.28 5.45 -19.41
C TRP A 79 -7.41 6.17 -18.38
N PHE A 80 -7.94 7.20 -17.76
CA PHE A 80 -7.29 7.84 -16.61
C PHE A 80 -8.30 8.33 -15.57
N ASN A 81 -7.82 8.48 -14.35
CA ASN A 81 -8.56 9.03 -13.23
C ASN A 81 -7.63 9.93 -12.42
N VAL A 82 -8.11 11.12 -12.07
CA VAL A 82 -7.43 12.03 -11.15
C VAL A 82 -8.38 12.30 -9.99
N PHE A 83 -7.88 12.24 -8.78
CA PHE A 83 -8.71 12.38 -7.59
C PHE A 83 -7.96 13.06 -6.46
N GLY A 84 -8.71 13.70 -5.59
CA GLY A 84 -8.22 14.22 -4.32
C GLY A 84 -9.26 14.03 -3.23
N GLY A 85 -8.83 13.96 -2.00
CA GLY A 85 -9.74 13.72 -0.91
C GLY A 85 -9.14 13.96 0.47
N TYR A 86 -10.01 13.85 1.46
CA TYR A 86 -9.69 13.99 2.86
C TYR A 86 -10.26 12.80 3.63
N GLN A 87 -9.48 12.29 4.55
CA GLN A 87 -9.81 11.16 5.41
C GLN A 87 -9.56 11.52 6.87
N ASN A 88 -10.48 11.14 7.75
CA ASN A 88 -10.35 11.29 9.20
C ASN A 88 -10.57 9.93 9.85
N LEU A 89 -9.59 9.51 10.63
CA LEU A 89 -9.56 8.21 11.31
C LEU A 89 -9.48 8.42 12.82
N LYS A 90 -10.40 7.81 13.55
CA LYS A 90 -10.35 7.71 15.01
C LYS A 90 -9.77 6.34 15.39
N ASN A 91 -8.87 6.32 16.37
CA ASN A 91 -8.13 5.12 16.80
C ASN A 91 -7.43 4.45 15.62
N ASP A 92 -6.80 5.23 14.74
CA ASP A 92 -6.04 4.69 13.62
C ASP A 92 -4.88 3.85 14.14
N LEU A 93 -4.76 2.64 13.65
CA LEU A 93 -3.78 1.67 14.11
C LEU A 93 -2.47 1.85 13.34
N SER A 94 -1.41 1.98 14.10
CA SER A 94 -0.04 2.03 13.60
C SER A 94 0.87 1.18 14.48
N TYR A 95 2.15 1.17 14.22
CA TYR A 95 3.11 0.53 15.11
C TYR A 95 4.28 1.48 15.37
N LEU A 96 4.82 1.36 16.57
CA LEU A 96 6.04 2.03 16.99
C LEU A 96 7.24 1.18 16.58
N GLY A 97 8.24 1.84 16.07
CA GLY A 97 9.52 1.22 15.86
C GLY A 97 10.42 1.35 17.08
N PHE A 98 11.47 0.64 17.00
CA PHE A 98 12.60 0.60 17.89
C PHE A 98 13.23 2.00 18.10
N ASP A 99 13.38 2.39 19.35
CA ASP A 99 14.29 3.46 19.74
C ASP A 99 15.69 2.90 19.96
N PRO A 100 16.66 3.17 19.06
CA PRO A 100 18.02 2.64 19.21
C PRO A 100 18.75 3.18 20.44
N SER A 101 18.26 4.25 21.06
CA SER A 101 18.83 4.81 22.28
C SER A 101 18.45 4.05 23.55
N ASN A 102 17.45 3.16 23.47
CA ASN A 102 16.88 2.46 24.60
C ASN A 102 17.09 0.92 24.51
N ILE A 103 18.34 0.52 24.35
CA ILE A 103 18.77 -0.89 24.15
C ILE A 103 18.44 -1.81 25.36
N HIS A 104 18.04 -1.25 26.49
CA HIS A 104 17.82 -2.03 27.72
C HIS A 104 16.39 -2.53 27.93
N SER A 105 15.40 -2.00 27.24
CA SER A 105 14.07 -2.59 27.16
C SER A 105 13.98 -3.30 25.83
N GLY A 106 13.86 -4.63 25.84
CA GLY A 106 13.78 -5.44 24.62
C GLY A 106 12.89 -4.76 23.59
N SER A 107 13.52 -4.31 22.50
CA SER A 107 12.92 -3.33 21.59
C SER A 107 12.06 -4.06 20.60
N TYR A 108 10.82 -4.21 20.95
CA TYR A 108 9.82 -4.83 20.10
C TYR A 108 9.06 -3.74 19.34
N LEU A 109 8.62 -4.08 18.12
CA LEU A 109 7.64 -3.27 17.42
C LEU A 109 6.32 -3.42 18.18
N SER A 110 5.77 -2.35 18.71
CA SER A 110 4.50 -2.40 19.42
C SER A 110 3.41 -1.63 18.69
N PHE A 111 2.18 -2.15 18.73
CA PHE A 111 1.04 -1.46 18.17
C PHE A 111 0.64 -0.27 19.04
N ALA A 112 0.29 0.82 18.37
CA ALA A 112 -0.22 2.03 19.01
C ALA A 112 -1.33 2.66 18.15
N GLN A 113 -2.14 3.51 18.77
CA GLN A 113 -3.28 4.12 18.12
C GLN A 113 -3.32 5.62 18.39
N ASP A 114 -3.69 6.39 17.37
CA ASP A 114 -3.99 7.81 17.49
C ASP A 114 -5.11 8.20 16.52
N ASN A 115 -5.61 9.41 16.67
CA ASN A 115 -6.52 10.00 15.70
C ASN A 115 -5.71 10.68 14.62
N THR A 116 -5.91 10.27 13.38
CA THR A 116 -5.15 10.78 12.24
C THR A 116 -6.04 11.40 11.18
N GLU A 117 -5.48 12.35 10.49
CA GLU A 117 -6.09 13.00 9.33
C GLU A 117 -5.16 12.83 8.13
N ASN A 118 -5.74 12.73 6.95
CA ASN A 118 -5.00 12.53 5.71
C ASN A 118 -5.63 13.34 4.59
N LEU A 119 -4.87 14.29 4.04
CA LEU A 119 -5.20 14.93 2.78
C LEU A 119 -4.45 14.23 1.67
N TYR A 120 -5.14 13.75 0.63
CA TYR A 120 -4.51 13.01 -0.43
C TYR A 120 -4.88 13.51 -1.82
N LEU A 121 -3.94 13.35 -2.74
CA LEU A 121 -4.10 13.61 -4.16
C LEU A 121 -3.51 12.42 -4.94
N GLY A 122 -4.19 11.99 -5.98
CA GLY A 122 -3.70 10.87 -6.77
C GLY A 122 -4.18 10.89 -8.20
N GLY A 123 -3.53 10.05 -8.98
CA GLY A 123 -3.90 9.81 -10.35
C GLY A 123 -3.52 8.41 -10.78
N GLU A 124 -4.26 7.89 -11.71
CA GLU A 124 -3.99 6.61 -12.35
C GLU A 124 -4.29 6.72 -13.84
N ILE A 125 -3.49 6.04 -14.64
CA ILE A 125 -3.64 5.98 -16.09
C ILE A 125 -3.40 4.56 -16.54
N SER A 126 -4.19 4.10 -17.49
CA SER A 126 -3.93 2.85 -18.18
C SER A 126 -4.11 3.01 -19.69
N TYR A 127 -3.30 2.29 -20.42
CA TYR A 127 -3.39 2.19 -21.86
C TYR A 127 -3.23 0.75 -22.31
N ASP A 128 -4.23 0.23 -22.99
CA ASP A 128 -4.22 -1.10 -23.56
C ASP A 128 -4.25 -1.00 -25.12
N TYR A 129 -3.21 -1.49 -25.73
CA TYR A 129 -3.12 -1.58 -27.20
C TYR A 129 -3.33 -3.03 -27.63
N LYS A 130 -4.55 -3.33 -28.05
CA LYS A 130 -4.97 -4.69 -28.40
C LYS A 130 -4.62 -5.65 -27.25
N ASP A 131 -4.30 -6.88 -27.58
CA ASP A 131 -3.80 -7.87 -26.60
C ASP A 131 -2.26 -7.90 -26.52
N ILE A 132 -1.58 -6.90 -27.11
CA ILE A 132 -0.12 -6.89 -27.26
C ILE A 132 0.57 -6.12 -26.15
N LEU A 133 0.03 -4.95 -25.78
CA LEU A 133 0.68 -4.06 -24.84
C LEU A 133 -0.35 -3.48 -23.87
N GLY A 134 -0.08 -3.63 -22.58
CA GLY A 134 -0.79 -2.92 -21.51
C GLY A 134 0.20 -2.11 -20.70
N ILE A 135 -0.10 -0.84 -20.45
CA ILE A 135 0.68 0.06 -19.60
C ILE A 135 -0.26 0.61 -18.54
N SER A 136 0.16 0.61 -17.29
CA SER A 136 -0.56 1.28 -16.22
C SER A 136 0.39 1.99 -15.27
N ALA A 137 -0.03 3.14 -14.79
CA ALA A 137 0.67 3.89 -13.76
C ALA A 137 -0.35 4.43 -12.76
N LYS A 138 0.02 4.39 -11.49
CA LYS A 138 -0.74 4.97 -10.39
C LYS A 138 0.21 5.73 -9.48
N TYR A 139 -0.21 6.91 -9.06
CA TYR A 139 0.51 7.71 -8.07
C TYR A 139 -0.47 8.26 -7.06
N THR A 140 -0.11 8.23 -5.77
CA THR A 140 -0.86 8.86 -4.70
C THR A 140 0.10 9.57 -3.75
N TYR A 141 -0.15 10.84 -3.51
CA TYR A 141 0.50 11.62 -2.48
C TYR A 141 -0.45 11.78 -1.28
N ARG A 142 0.10 11.68 -0.06
CA ARG A 142 -0.64 11.79 1.19
C ARG A 142 0.06 12.75 2.13
N ASN A 143 -0.70 13.62 2.73
CA ASN A 143 -0.25 14.47 3.83
C ASN A 143 -0.98 14.04 5.10
N TRP A 144 -0.25 13.35 5.96
CA TRP A 144 -0.76 12.85 7.23
C TRP A 144 -0.53 13.85 8.36
N ASP A 145 -1.52 13.98 9.22
CA ASP A 145 -1.45 14.69 10.48
C ASP A 145 -1.95 13.77 11.61
N SER A 146 -1.40 13.95 12.81
CA SER A 146 -1.69 13.16 14.00
C SER A 146 -2.03 14.11 15.16
N LYS A 147 -3.01 13.75 15.97
CA LYS A 147 -3.49 14.64 17.04
C LYS A 147 -2.52 14.72 18.22
N THR A 148 -1.84 13.65 18.55
CA THR A 148 -0.99 13.55 19.74
C THR A 148 0.41 13.07 19.46
N GLU A 149 0.59 12.10 18.55
CA GLU A 149 1.83 11.32 18.44
C GLU A 149 2.37 11.31 17.00
N GLU A 150 3.07 12.38 16.61
CA GLU A 150 3.58 12.52 15.24
C GLU A 150 4.49 11.36 14.82
N TYR A 151 5.20 10.71 15.74
CA TYR A 151 6.09 9.59 15.44
C TYR A 151 5.35 8.35 14.91
N LEU A 152 4.05 8.18 15.20
CA LEU A 152 3.21 7.13 14.61
C LEU A 152 3.04 7.28 13.09
N LEU A 153 3.31 8.46 12.57
CA LEU A 153 3.24 8.74 11.14
C LEU A 153 4.49 8.31 10.38
N ALA A 154 5.60 7.99 11.07
CA ALA A 154 6.86 7.60 10.42
C ALA A 154 6.75 6.34 9.54
N VAL A 155 5.80 5.48 9.82
CA VAL A 155 5.53 4.26 9.03
C VAL A 155 4.43 4.45 7.98
N LYS A 156 3.74 5.59 7.99
CA LYS A 156 2.67 5.89 7.03
C LYS A 156 3.25 6.28 5.66
N PRO A 157 2.67 5.77 4.57
CA PRO A 157 3.11 6.14 3.23
C PRO A 157 2.76 7.60 2.91
N VAL A 158 3.71 8.34 2.34
CA VAL A 158 3.53 9.71 1.86
C VAL A 158 3.39 9.75 0.34
N SER A 159 4.27 9.06 -0.36
CA SER A 159 4.18 8.91 -1.82
C SER A 159 4.17 7.44 -2.17
N GLU A 160 3.20 7.04 -2.95
CA GLU A 160 3.06 5.69 -3.46
C GLU A 160 2.97 5.76 -4.98
N MET A 161 3.85 5.06 -5.68
CA MET A 161 3.83 4.94 -7.13
C MET A 161 3.93 3.48 -7.53
N SER A 162 3.09 3.08 -8.47
CA SER A 162 3.15 1.77 -9.12
C SER A 162 3.10 1.99 -10.62
N PHE A 163 4.03 1.39 -11.34
CA PHE A 163 4.10 1.41 -12.79
C PHE A 163 4.23 -0.01 -13.30
N ASN A 164 3.39 -0.40 -14.25
CA ASN A 164 3.38 -1.74 -14.80
C ASN A 164 3.28 -1.70 -16.33
N VAL A 165 4.08 -2.55 -16.97
CA VAL A 165 4.02 -2.82 -18.41
C VAL A 165 3.84 -4.32 -18.63
N ARG A 166 2.83 -4.67 -19.40
CA ARG A 166 2.53 -6.03 -19.82
C ARG A 166 2.68 -6.12 -21.34
N ILE A 167 3.47 -7.06 -21.81
CA ILE A 167 3.75 -7.24 -23.23
C ILE A 167 3.46 -8.69 -23.61
N HIS A 168 2.64 -8.88 -24.63
CA HIS A 168 2.32 -10.16 -25.26
C HIS A 168 2.74 -10.14 -26.73
N PRO A 169 4.04 -10.26 -27.05
CA PRO A 169 4.51 -10.14 -28.43
C PRO A 169 4.04 -11.28 -29.32
N ILE A 170 3.79 -12.45 -28.71
CA ILE A 170 3.14 -13.62 -29.31
C ILE A 170 2.24 -14.27 -28.26
N SER A 171 1.26 -15.03 -28.68
CA SER A 171 0.28 -15.67 -27.79
C SER A 171 0.90 -16.63 -26.75
N ALA A 172 2.10 -17.11 -26.99
CA ALA A 172 2.81 -18.01 -26.08
C ALA A 172 3.66 -17.26 -25.03
N LEU A 173 4.02 -16.00 -25.24
CA LEU A 173 4.97 -15.25 -24.41
C LEU A 173 4.30 -14.07 -23.70
N ASN A 174 4.40 -14.05 -22.37
CA ASN A 174 4.00 -12.93 -21.53
C ASN A 174 5.24 -12.36 -20.86
N ILE A 175 5.40 -11.03 -20.91
CA ILE A 175 6.45 -10.30 -20.22
C ILE A 175 5.78 -9.22 -19.37
N ASN A 176 6.16 -9.13 -18.11
CA ASN A 176 5.69 -8.11 -17.17
C ASN A 176 6.91 -7.37 -16.62
N LEU A 177 6.87 -6.05 -16.66
CA LEU A 177 7.82 -5.16 -16.02
C LEU A 177 7.05 -4.31 -15.03
N GLY A 178 7.53 -4.23 -13.79
CA GLY A 178 6.90 -3.41 -12.77
C GLY A 178 7.92 -2.59 -11.99
N TYR A 179 7.47 -1.45 -11.46
CA TYR A 179 8.24 -0.62 -10.56
C TYR A 179 7.31 -0.08 -9.48
N ASP A 180 7.68 -0.37 -8.22
CA ASP A 180 6.97 0.11 -7.04
C ASP A 180 7.87 1.04 -6.22
N TYR A 181 7.32 2.20 -5.87
CA TYR A 181 7.97 3.18 -5.03
C TYR A 181 7.03 3.59 -3.89
N ILE A 182 7.54 3.51 -2.64
CA ILE A 182 6.82 3.99 -1.46
C ILE A 182 7.78 4.76 -0.58
N SER A 183 7.52 6.06 -0.38
CA SER A 183 8.18 6.85 0.65
C SER A 183 7.31 6.97 1.90
N ARG A 184 7.94 7.18 3.05
CA ARG A 184 7.24 7.38 4.32
C ARG A 184 7.51 8.77 4.88
N LYS A 185 6.69 9.17 5.86
CA LYS A 185 6.85 10.47 6.51
C LYS A 185 8.17 10.50 7.28
N GLU A 186 8.93 11.57 7.10
CA GLU A 186 10.13 11.82 7.90
C GLU A 186 9.71 12.57 9.16
N VAL A 187 9.93 11.95 10.30
CA VAL A 187 9.67 12.54 11.62
C VAL A 187 11.00 12.82 12.30
N LYS A 188 11.17 14.03 12.82
CA LYS A 188 12.40 14.43 13.51
C LYS A 188 12.66 13.52 14.71
N GLU A 189 13.93 13.20 14.93
CA GLU A 189 14.40 12.40 16.08
C GLU A 189 13.84 10.97 16.11
N TYR A 190 13.26 10.50 15.01
CA TYR A 190 12.75 9.16 14.89
C TYR A 190 13.43 8.38 13.76
N ALA A 191 13.43 7.05 13.86
CA ALA A 191 14.08 6.21 12.86
C ALA A 191 13.41 6.37 11.48
N LYS A 192 14.22 6.73 10.47
CA LYS A 192 13.77 6.89 9.09
C LYS A 192 13.74 5.56 8.38
N MET A 193 12.60 5.19 7.84
CA MET A 193 12.48 4.05 6.95
C MET A 193 12.95 4.39 5.54
N THR A 194 13.85 3.58 4.99
CA THR A 194 14.28 3.71 3.59
C THR A 194 13.09 3.49 2.66
N ALA A 195 12.95 4.35 1.66
CA ALA A 195 11.90 4.22 0.67
C ALA A 195 12.00 2.89 -0.10
N ILE A 196 10.88 2.25 -0.32
CA ILE A 196 10.77 1.09 -1.20
C ILE A 196 11.05 1.52 -2.62
N ASN A 197 11.91 0.80 -3.31
CA ASN A 197 12.26 0.99 -4.71
C ASN A 197 12.43 -0.40 -5.32
N ASP A 198 11.33 -1.00 -5.73
CA ASP A 198 11.34 -2.33 -6.31
C ASP A 198 11.09 -2.28 -7.83
N LEU A 199 12.14 -2.51 -8.60
CA LEU A 199 12.04 -2.76 -10.02
C LEU A 199 12.07 -4.28 -10.23
N HIS A 200 11.03 -4.82 -10.85
CA HIS A 200 10.89 -6.24 -11.08
C HIS A 200 10.50 -6.57 -12.52
N ILE A 201 10.91 -7.72 -12.98
CA ILE A 201 10.56 -8.24 -14.30
C ILE A 201 10.18 -9.70 -14.19
N GLY A 202 9.16 -10.10 -14.93
CA GLY A 202 8.76 -11.49 -15.06
C GLY A 202 8.49 -11.85 -16.51
N ALA A 203 8.73 -13.09 -16.86
CA ALA A 203 8.35 -13.64 -18.14
C ALA A 203 7.78 -15.05 -17.96
N SER A 204 6.80 -15.41 -18.78
CA SER A 204 6.29 -16.76 -18.88
C SER A 204 6.11 -17.15 -20.35
N TYR A 205 6.48 -18.39 -20.66
CA TYR A 205 6.39 -18.94 -22.01
C TYR A 205 5.64 -20.28 -22.01
N ASN A 206 4.59 -20.35 -22.81
CA ASN A 206 3.84 -21.58 -23.03
C ASN A 206 4.59 -22.45 -24.04
N VAL A 207 5.27 -23.49 -23.57
CA VAL A 207 6.09 -24.37 -24.41
C VAL A 207 5.19 -25.25 -25.29
N PHE A 208 4.17 -25.83 -24.70
CA PHE A 208 3.12 -26.59 -25.38
C PHE A 208 1.85 -26.63 -24.51
N LYS A 209 0.77 -27.22 -25.04
CA LYS A 209 -0.52 -27.25 -24.33
C LYS A 209 -0.37 -27.83 -22.92
N GLY A 210 -0.70 -27.04 -21.91
CA GLY A 210 -0.66 -27.43 -20.51
C GLY A 210 0.71 -27.32 -19.84
N VAL A 211 1.78 -26.88 -20.55
CA VAL A 211 3.12 -26.72 -19.95
C VAL A 211 3.67 -25.33 -20.23
N SER A 212 4.05 -24.64 -19.16
CA SER A 212 4.66 -23.31 -19.22
C SER A 212 5.92 -23.25 -18.37
N VAL A 213 6.89 -22.46 -18.81
CA VAL A 213 8.06 -22.06 -18.03
C VAL A 213 7.92 -20.61 -17.63
N TYR A 214 8.34 -20.27 -16.43
CA TYR A 214 8.36 -18.87 -15.97
C TYR A 214 9.65 -18.53 -15.23
N ALA A 215 9.99 -17.26 -15.29
CA ALA A 215 11.08 -16.67 -14.54
C ALA A 215 10.66 -15.29 -14.04
N GLN A 216 11.05 -14.95 -12.81
CA GLN A 216 10.78 -13.64 -12.17
C GLN A 216 12.04 -13.18 -11.47
N VAL A 217 12.30 -11.88 -11.58
CA VAL A 217 13.39 -11.20 -10.89
C VAL A 217 12.79 -10.02 -10.14
N HIS A 218 13.02 -9.98 -8.84
CA HIS A 218 12.63 -8.88 -7.98
C HIS A 218 13.85 -8.09 -7.52
N ASN A 219 13.62 -6.84 -7.17
CA ASN A 219 14.64 -5.91 -6.70
C ASN A 219 15.85 -5.85 -7.63
N LEU A 220 15.61 -5.65 -8.93
CA LEU A 220 16.66 -5.50 -9.97
C LEU A 220 17.66 -4.38 -9.62
N LEU A 221 17.25 -3.37 -8.86
CA LEU A 221 18.11 -2.28 -8.42
C LEU A 221 19.02 -2.67 -7.25
N ASN A 222 18.86 -3.87 -6.70
CA ASN A 222 19.59 -4.39 -5.55
C ASN A 222 19.62 -3.40 -4.37
N LYS A 223 18.50 -2.71 -4.12
CA LYS A 223 18.36 -1.75 -3.02
C LYS A 223 17.89 -2.46 -1.76
N LYS A 224 18.51 -2.14 -0.62
CA LYS A 224 17.99 -2.55 0.68
C LYS A 224 17.00 -1.49 1.15
N TYR A 225 15.74 -1.87 1.26
CA TYR A 225 14.67 -1.06 1.81
C TYR A 225 13.92 -1.85 2.89
N GLN A 226 12.98 -1.22 3.57
CA GLN A 226 12.26 -1.83 4.67
C GLN A 226 10.76 -1.76 4.40
N TYR A 227 10.09 -2.90 4.45
CA TYR A 227 8.63 -2.93 4.55
C TYR A 227 8.19 -2.61 5.97
N TYR A 228 8.90 -3.16 6.94
CA TYR A 228 8.70 -2.93 8.37
C TYR A 228 9.98 -2.38 8.98
N LEU A 229 9.84 -1.47 9.92
CA LEU A 229 10.97 -0.80 10.56
C LEU A 229 11.91 -1.83 11.21
N GLY A 230 13.20 -1.73 10.93
CA GLY A 230 14.21 -2.67 11.42
C GLY A 230 14.35 -3.97 10.64
N TYR A 231 13.46 -4.24 9.66
CA TYR A 231 13.47 -5.45 8.85
C TYR A 231 13.83 -5.12 7.39
N PRO A 232 15.11 -5.12 7.03
CA PRO A 232 15.54 -4.87 5.66
C PRO A 232 15.15 -6.04 4.77
N THR A 233 14.76 -5.72 3.54
CA THR A 233 14.47 -6.72 2.53
C THR A 233 15.75 -7.40 2.03
N GLU A 234 15.56 -8.55 1.43
CA GLU A 234 16.58 -9.17 0.58
C GLU A 234 16.95 -8.24 -0.58
N GLY A 235 18.15 -8.39 -1.09
CA GLY A 235 18.57 -7.72 -2.30
C GLY A 235 17.91 -8.33 -3.54
N PHE A 236 18.63 -8.32 -4.64
CA PHE A 236 18.24 -9.00 -5.86
C PHE A 236 17.85 -10.47 -5.59
N ASN A 237 16.68 -10.86 -6.04
CA ASN A 237 16.25 -12.27 -5.97
C ASN A 237 15.65 -12.76 -7.29
N PHE A 238 15.80 -14.05 -7.52
CA PHE A 238 15.35 -14.73 -8.73
C PHE A 238 14.48 -15.93 -8.36
N LEU A 239 13.37 -16.07 -9.05
CA LEU A 239 12.50 -17.23 -8.98
C LEU A 239 12.23 -17.76 -10.40
N GLY A 240 12.35 -19.07 -10.61
CA GLY A 240 11.98 -19.71 -11.87
C GLY A 240 11.34 -21.07 -11.64
N GLY A 241 10.49 -21.49 -12.56
CA GLY A 241 9.79 -22.75 -12.42
C GLY A 241 9.02 -23.19 -13.65
N LEU A 242 8.37 -24.34 -13.49
CA LEU A 242 7.49 -24.95 -14.48
C LEU A 242 6.06 -24.98 -13.94
N SER A 243 5.10 -24.72 -14.79
CA SER A 243 3.68 -24.85 -14.49
C SER A 243 3.05 -25.90 -15.40
N PHE A 244 2.28 -26.80 -14.81
CA PHE A 244 1.56 -27.85 -15.50
C PHE A 244 0.06 -27.68 -15.28
N ARG A 245 -0.73 -27.72 -16.36
CA ARG A 245 -2.19 -27.70 -16.32
C ARG A 245 -2.72 -28.98 -16.98
N PHE A 246 -3.39 -29.80 -16.22
CA PHE A 246 -4.04 -31.04 -16.64
C PHE A 246 -5.49 -30.82 -17.00
#